data_ecfe439b45876e9725eb154888aa7d34
#
_entry.id   ecfe439b45876e9725eb154888aa7d34
#
_cell.length_a   1.000
_cell.length_b   1.000
_cell.length_c   1.000
_cell.angle_alpha   90.00
_cell.angle_beta   90.00
_cell.angle_gamma   90.00
#
_symmetry.space_group_name_H-M   'P 1'
#
loop_
_entity.id
_entity.type
_entity.pdbx_description
1 polymer ?
#
loop_
_entity_poly.entity_id
_entity_poly.type
_entity_poly.pdbx_seq_one_letter_code
_entity_poly.pdbx_strand_id
1 'polypeptide(L)'
;MMTRQRLITSYLVLTGLLGLSILLSLSMGYARSSFLDVIDLILGQSSSAMTFIMTTIRLPRIIACLFGGASLAISGMLLQTLTKNPLADSGILGINTGAGFMIALVIGYLNITSASAISLLPFMAMLGGIATIATVYLMARKKNHGIRSEERRVG
;
A
#
# COMPACT_ATOMS: atom_id res chain seq x y z
N MET A 1 6.02 -7.09 28.82
CA MET A 1 6.17 -5.62 28.77
C MET A 1 7.49 -5.28 28.05
N MET A 2 7.46 -4.64 26.88
CA MET A 2 8.69 -4.17 26.23
C MET A 2 9.29 -3.03 27.04
N THR A 3 10.57 -3.12 27.38
CA THR A 3 11.27 -2.04 28.06
C THR A 3 11.38 -0.83 27.14
N ARG A 4 11.30 0.38 27.66
CA ARG A 4 11.39 1.64 26.91
C ARG A 4 12.60 1.68 25.97
N GLN A 5 13.71 1.10 26.37
CA GLN A 5 14.91 0.99 25.55
C GLN A 5 14.70 0.13 24.30
N ARG A 6 14.03 -1.02 24.42
CA ARG A 6 13.74 -1.89 23.27
C ARG A 6 12.81 -1.22 22.25
N LEU A 7 11.84 -0.43 22.72
CA LEU A 7 10.98 0.36 21.83
C LEU A 7 11.81 1.39 21.06
N ILE A 8 12.62 2.17 21.73
CA ILE A 8 13.48 3.20 21.09
C ILE A 8 14.41 2.54 20.06
N THR A 9 15.05 1.43 20.42
CA THR A 9 15.93 0.70 19.51
C THR A 9 15.19 0.20 18.27
N SER A 10 13.97 -0.35 18.45
CA SER A 10 13.15 -0.82 17.31
C SER A 10 12.78 0.32 16.38
N TYR A 11 12.38 1.49 16.90
CA TYR A 11 12.09 2.66 16.07
C TYR A 11 13.32 3.16 15.33
N LEU A 12 14.48 3.22 15.97
CA LEU A 12 15.73 3.64 15.33
C LEU A 12 16.12 2.68 14.20
N VAL A 13 16.02 1.38 14.43
CA VAL A 13 16.32 0.36 13.41
C VAL A 13 15.35 0.48 12.23
N LEU A 14 14.05 0.58 12.49
CA LEU A 14 13.04 0.71 11.42
C LEU A 14 13.21 2.01 10.61
N THR A 15 13.47 3.13 11.28
CA THR A 15 13.74 4.41 10.60
C THR A 15 15.03 4.35 9.80
N GLY A 16 16.08 3.70 10.33
CA GLY A 16 17.32 3.48 9.61
C GLY A 16 17.14 2.61 8.36
N LEU A 17 16.38 1.51 8.47
CA LEU A 17 16.04 0.66 7.33
C LEU A 17 15.21 1.41 6.27
N LEU A 18 14.26 2.24 6.70
CA LEU A 18 13.48 3.09 5.79
C LEU A 18 14.41 4.08 5.06
N GLY A 19 15.28 4.77 5.75
CA GLY A 19 16.26 5.68 5.15
C GLY A 19 17.18 4.95 4.15
N LEU A 20 17.69 3.78 4.53
CA LEU A 20 18.51 2.96 3.67
C LEU A 20 17.75 2.53 2.40
N SER A 21 16.49 2.11 2.52
CA SER A 21 15.66 1.71 1.37
C SER A 21 15.40 2.88 0.41
N ILE A 22 15.20 4.09 0.92
CA ILE A 22 15.07 5.30 0.09
C ILE A 22 16.37 5.59 -0.65
N LEU A 23 17.51 5.54 0.03
CA LEU A 23 18.82 5.76 -0.58
C LEU A 23 19.12 4.71 -1.66
N LEU A 24 18.83 3.43 -1.40
CA LEU A 24 18.96 2.37 -2.39
C LEU A 24 18.03 2.59 -3.60
N SER A 25 16.80 3.02 -3.36
CA SER A 25 15.84 3.33 -4.43
C SER A 25 16.28 4.50 -5.31
N LEU A 26 16.94 5.49 -4.73
CA LEU A 26 17.53 6.62 -5.47
C LEU A 26 18.77 6.19 -6.26
N SER A 27 19.60 5.29 -5.71
CA SER A 27 20.85 4.85 -6.31
C SER A 27 20.66 3.75 -7.36
N MET A 28 19.73 2.80 -7.14
CA MET A 28 19.50 1.66 -8.02
C MET A 28 18.34 1.92 -9.00
N GLY A 29 18.60 1.84 -10.31
CA GLY A 29 17.58 1.99 -11.35
C GLY A 29 18.11 1.60 -12.72
N TYR A 30 17.22 1.49 -13.72
CA TYR A 30 17.53 1.11 -15.10
C TYR A 30 18.55 2.04 -15.77
N ALA A 31 18.51 3.34 -15.49
CA ALA A 31 19.61 4.24 -15.82
C ALA A 31 20.71 4.06 -14.78
N ARG A 32 21.91 3.70 -15.22
CA ARG A 32 23.13 3.57 -14.37
C ARG A 32 23.36 4.89 -13.63
N SER A 33 22.80 5.03 -12.45
CA SER A 33 23.06 6.14 -11.55
C SER A 33 23.90 5.66 -10.40
N SER A 34 24.97 6.38 -10.15
CA SER A 34 25.83 6.16 -9.00
C SER A 34 25.28 6.90 -7.80
N PHE A 35 25.69 6.52 -6.60
CA PHE A 35 25.45 7.28 -5.37
C PHE A 35 25.95 8.74 -5.48
N LEU A 36 27.01 8.94 -6.28
CA LEU A 36 27.57 10.26 -6.57
C LEU A 36 26.59 11.16 -7.32
N ASP A 37 25.78 10.61 -8.24
CA ASP A 37 24.81 11.38 -9.00
C ASP A 37 23.69 11.98 -8.12
N VAL A 38 23.39 11.32 -6.98
CA VAL A 38 22.43 11.86 -5.98
C VAL A 38 23.06 13.05 -5.25
N ILE A 39 24.35 12.98 -4.96
CA ILE A 39 25.11 14.07 -4.33
C ILE A 39 25.22 15.25 -5.30
N ASP A 40 25.57 14.97 -6.57
CA ASP A 40 25.66 15.97 -7.63
C ASP A 40 24.32 16.67 -7.90
N LEU A 41 23.20 15.94 -7.75
CA LEU A 41 21.86 16.53 -7.83
C LEU A 41 21.62 17.53 -6.68
N ILE A 42 22.01 17.18 -5.46
CA ILE A 42 21.84 18.05 -4.27
C ILE A 42 22.75 19.29 -4.40
N LEU A 43 23.95 19.13 -4.97
CA LEU A 43 24.92 20.19 -5.21
C LEU A 43 24.61 21.03 -6.47
N GLY A 44 23.58 20.67 -7.25
CA GLY A 44 23.20 21.38 -8.48
C GLY A 44 24.14 21.15 -9.64
N GLN A 45 24.99 20.13 -9.60
CA GLN A 45 26.01 19.82 -10.62
C GLN A 45 25.58 18.66 -11.55
N SER A 46 24.34 18.16 -11.40
CA SER A 46 23.85 17.04 -12.19
C SER A 46 23.52 17.42 -13.64
N SER A 47 23.63 16.47 -14.57
CA SER A 47 23.20 16.66 -15.95
C SER A 47 21.68 16.82 -16.03
N SER A 48 21.20 17.57 -17.06
CA SER A 48 19.75 17.81 -17.28
C SER A 48 18.96 16.49 -17.38
N ALA A 49 19.52 15.45 -18.01
CA ALA A 49 18.89 14.15 -18.14
C ALA A 49 18.77 13.45 -16.78
N MET A 50 19.79 13.52 -15.93
CA MET A 50 19.76 12.91 -14.61
C MET A 50 18.78 13.62 -13.68
N THR A 51 18.77 14.95 -13.71
CA THR A 51 17.80 15.77 -12.98
C THR A 51 16.37 15.37 -13.35
N PHE A 52 16.09 15.23 -14.65
CA PHE A 52 14.76 14.82 -15.14
C PHE A 52 14.38 13.42 -14.62
N ILE A 53 15.27 12.43 -14.71
CA ILE A 53 15.00 11.07 -14.22
C ILE A 53 14.71 11.07 -12.71
N MET A 54 15.51 11.78 -11.95
CA MET A 54 15.36 11.84 -10.49
C MET A 54 14.07 12.52 -10.07
N THR A 55 13.75 13.66 -10.67
CA THR A 55 12.57 14.47 -10.25
C THR A 55 11.26 13.96 -10.83
N THR A 56 11.26 13.46 -12.08
CA THR A 56 10.03 13.09 -12.78
C THR A 56 9.68 11.60 -12.61
N ILE A 57 10.66 10.73 -12.38
CA ILE A 57 10.41 9.30 -12.32
C ILE A 57 10.65 8.75 -10.91
N ARG A 58 11.82 9.01 -10.32
CA ARG A 58 12.22 8.36 -9.06
C ARG A 58 11.57 8.96 -7.85
N LEU A 59 11.62 10.27 -7.72
CA LEU A 59 11.04 10.98 -6.57
C LEU A 59 9.54 10.74 -6.42
N PRO A 60 8.69 10.87 -7.46
CA PRO A 60 7.27 10.58 -7.35
C PRO A 60 6.99 9.12 -6.97
N ARG A 61 7.79 8.15 -7.48
CA ARG A 61 7.66 6.74 -7.10
C ARG A 61 7.95 6.51 -5.62
N ILE A 62 9.01 7.11 -5.09
CA ILE A 62 9.38 6.99 -3.67
C ILE A 62 8.27 7.59 -2.80
N ILE A 63 7.78 8.78 -3.16
CA ILE A 63 6.68 9.43 -2.44
C ILE A 63 5.43 8.56 -2.46
N ALA A 64 5.06 8.01 -3.61
CA ALA A 64 3.91 7.12 -3.73
C ALA A 64 4.08 5.85 -2.87
N CYS A 65 5.27 5.24 -2.84
CA CYS A 65 5.56 4.08 -2.00
C CYS A 65 5.48 4.41 -0.50
N LEU A 66 5.98 5.57 -0.08
CA LEU A 66 5.92 6.02 1.31
C LEU A 66 4.48 6.24 1.78
N PHE A 67 3.69 6.99 1.00
CA PHE A 67 2.28 7.23 1.34
C PHE A 67 1.44 5.96 1.24
N GLY A 68 1.67 5.13 0.23
CA GLY A 68 0.99 3.84 0.08
C GLY A 68 1.30 2.90 1.24
N GLY A 69 2.58 2.75 1.60
CA GLY A 69 3.01 1.93 2.73
C GLY A 69 2.46 2.44 4.08
N ALA A 70 2.49 3.75 4.32
CA ALA A 70 1.91 4.36 5.51
C ALA A 70 0.40 4.13 5.60
N SER A 71 -0.33 4.29 4.49
CA SER A 71 -1.78 4.06 4.43
C SER A 71 -2.13 2.61 4.70
N LEU A 72 -1.38 1.66 4.14
CA LEU A 72 -1.56 0.23 4.41
C LEU A 72 -1.27 -0.13 5.87
N ALA A 73 -0.23 0.45 6.47
CA ALA A 73 0.11 0.22 7.87
C ALA A 73 -0.99 0.73 8.81
N ILE A 74 -1.53 1.94 8.57
CA ILE A 74 -2.63 2.50 9.35
C ILE A 74 -3.90 1.64 9.17
N SER A 75 -4.24 1.26 7.94
CA SER A 75 -5.38 0.41 7.65
C SER A 75 -5.30 -0.94 8.36
N GLY A 76 -4.14 -1.58 8.31
CA GLY A 76 -3.89 -2.84 9.01
C GLY A 76 -4.05 -2.71 10.53
N MET A 77 -3.49 -1.66 11.12
CA MET A 77 -3.61 -1.38 12.55
C MET A 77 -5.07 -1.14 12.97
N LEU A 78 -5.84 -0.38 12.19
CA LEU A 78 -7.25 -0.14 12.43
C LEU A 78 -8.05 -1.44 12.35
N LEU A 79 -7.80 -2.27 11.34
CA LEU A 79 -8.48 -3.55 11.16
C LEU A 79 -8.22 -4.49 12.35
N GLN A 80 -6.96 -4.63 12.77
CA GLN A 80 -6.59 -5.42 13.94
C GLN A 80 -7.26 -4.93 15.22
N THR A 81 -7.34 -3.62 15.42
CA THR A 81 -7.97 -3.00 16.58
C THR A 81 -9.48 -3.23 16.60
N LEU A 82 -10.15 -3.03 15.46
CA LEU A 82 -11.60 -3.20 15.34
C LEU A 82 -12.04 -4.66 15.49
N THR A 83 -11.27 -5.58 14.92
CA THR A 83 -11.57 -7.02 14.99
C THR A 83 -11.09 -7.65 16.29
N LYS A 84 -10.28 -6.93 17.09
CA LYS A 84 -9.56 -7.43 18.27
C LYS A 84 -8.75 -8.69 17.95
N ASN A 85 -8.26 -8.80 16.73
CA ASN A 85 -7.51 -9.94 16.23
C ASN A 85 -6.19 -9.46 15.61
N PRO A 86 -5.03 -9.81 16.19
CA PRO A 86 -3.74 -9.39 15.65
C PRO A 86 -3.38 -10.04 14.31
N LEU A 87 -4.11 -11.08 13.91
CA LEU A 87 -3.93 -11.76 12.61
C LEU A 87 -4.84 -11.20 11.51
N ALA A 88 -5.66 -10.19 11.81
CA ALA A 88 -6.51 -9.58 10.80
C ALA A 88 -5.68 -8.79 9.80
N ASP A 89 -5.88 -9.10 8.52
CA ASP A 89 -5.22 -8.44 7.39
C ASP A 89 -6.24 -8.14 6.29
N SER A 90 -6.10 -6.97 5.68
CA SER A 90 -6.92 -6.51 4.55
C SER A 90 -6.75 -7.39 3.31
N GLY A 91 -5.59 -8.03 3.15
CA GLY A 91 -5.31 -8.97 2.07
C GLY A 91 -6.20 -10.20 2.13
N ILE A 92 -6.45 -10.74 3.34
CA ILE A 92 -7.32 -11.91 3.56
C ILE A 92 -8.78 -11.60 3.17
N LEU A 93 -9.22 -10.36 3.34
CA LEU A 93 -10.56 -9.92 2.92
C LEU A 93 -10.72 -9.76 1.41
N GLY A 94 -9.65 -9.94 0.63
CA GLY A 94 -9.70 -9.84 -0.82
C GLY A 94 -9.82 -8.42 -1.36
N ILE A 95 -9.61 -7.39 -0.55
CA ILE A 95 -9.74 -5.98 -0.96
C ILE A 95 -8.79 -5.66 -2.11
N ASN A 96 -7.53 -6.08 -2.00
CA ASN A 96 -6.52 -5.88 -3.04
C ASN A 96 -6.87 -6.63 -4.33
N THR A 97 -7.43 -7.83 -4.21
CA THR A 97 -7.88 -8.64 -5.35
C THR A 97 -9.05 -7.98 -6.07
N GLY A 98 -10.02 -7.43 -5.33
CA GLY A 98 -11.14 -6.68 -5.93
C GLY A 98 -10.70 -5.39 -6.61
N ALA A 99 -9.77 -4.66 -6.02
CA ALA A 99 -9.16 -3.49 -6.64
C ALA A 99 -8.42 -3.85 -7.93
N GLY A 100 -7.59 -4.89 -7.90
CA GLY A 100 -6.86 -5.39 -9.08
C GLY A 100 -7.79 -5.92 -10.17
N PHE A 101 -8.85 -6.63 -9.80
CA PHE A 101 -9.87 -7.10 -10.75
C PHE A 101 -10.53 -5.93 -11.47
N MET A 102 -10.93 -4.88 -10.75
CA MET A 102 -11.55 -3.71 -11.36
C MET A 102 -10.59 -3.00 -12.32
N ILE A 103 -9.30 -2.84 -11.95
CA ILE A 103 -8.28 -2.29 -12.85
C ILE A 103 -8.15 -3.13 -14.12
N ALA A 104 -8.03 -4.46 -13.98
CA ALA A 104 -7.90 -5.37 -15.12
C ALA A 104 -9.11 -5.31 -16.06
N LEU A 105 -10.32 -5.21 -15.47
CA LEU A 105 -11.56 -5.08 -16.21
C LEU A 105 -11.60 -3.76 -16.99
N VAL A 106 -11.25 -2.65 -16.35
CA VAL A 106 -11.22 -1.32 -16.97
C VAL A 106 -10.20 -1.27 -18.11
N ILE A 107 -8.99 -1.77 -17.90
CA ILE A 107 -7.95 -1.82 -18.96
C ILE A 107 -8.38 -2.72 -20.10
N GLY A 108 -8.93 -3.90 -19.81
CA GLY A 108 -9.31 -4.88 -20.82
C GLY A 108 -10.50 -4.45 -21.70
N TYR A 109 -11.48 -3.76 -21.11
CA TYR A 109 -12.68 -3.34 -21.85
C TYR A 109 -12.59 -1.95 -22.47
N LEU A 110 -11.94 -0.99 -21.82
CA LEU A 110 -11.96 0.41 -22.24
C LEU A 110 -10.77 0.82 -23.11
N ASN A 111 -9.85 -0.11 -23.43
CA ASN A 111 -8.68 0.16 -24.29
C ASN A 111 -7.99 1.50 -23.92
N ILE A 112 -7.63 1.64 -22.64
CA ILE A 112 -7.13 2.89 -22.09
C ILE A 112 -5.77 3.22 -22.69
N THR A 113 -5.77 4.16 -23.64
CA THR A 113 -4.55 4.67 -24.30
C THR A 113 -4.24 6.10 -23.95
N SER A 114 -5.21 6.83 -23.38
CA SER A 114 -5.04 8.27 -23.06
C SER A 114 -4.56 8.48 -21.61
N ALA A 115 -3.72 9.47 -21.40
CA ALA A 115 -3.20 9.84 -20.08
C ALA A 115 -4.32 10.21 -19.08
N SER A 116 -5.40 10.84 -19.57
CA SER A 116 -6.57 11.19 -18.76
C SER A 116 -7.34 9.95 -18.26
N ALA A 117 -7.38 8.88 -19.06
CA ALA A 117 -8.03 7.64 -18.66
C ALA A 117 -7.19 6.87 -17.61
N ILE A 118 -5.86 6.97 -17.67
CA ILE A 118 -4.96 6.37 -16.68
C ILE A 118 -5.18 7.00 -15.29
N SER A 119 -5.47 8.29 -15.20
CA SER A 119 -5.74 8.97 -13.93
C SER A 119 -7.03 8.51 -13.23
N LEU A 120 -7.93 7.81 -13.92
CA LEU A 120 -9.14 7.21 -13.34
C LEU A 120 -8.89 5.86 -12.69
N LEU A 121 -7.79 5.17 -13.01
CA LEU A 121 -7.49 3.83 -12.48
C LEU A 121 -7.50 3.75 -10.95
N PRO A 122 -6.94 4.71 -10.18
CA PRO A 122 -7.00 4.66 -8.73
C PRO A 122 -8.43 4.71 -8.18
N PHE A 123 -9.31 5.49 -8.79
CA PHE A 123 -10.73 5.58 -8.40
C PHE A 123 -11.47 4.27 -8.71
N MET A 124 -11.19 3.65 -9.84
CA MET A 124 -11.75 2.34 -10.19
C MET A 124 -11.26 1.24 -9.25
N ALA A 125 -9.96 1.25 -8.88
CA ALA A 125 -9.40 0.36 -7.88
C ALA A 125 -10.11 0.50 -6.52
N MET A 126 -10.34 1.74 -6.09
CA MET A 126 -11.05 2.03 -4.84
C MET A 126 -12.49 1.48 -4.88
N LEU A 127 -13.21 1.66 -5.98
CA LEU A 127 -14.56 1.10 -6.16
C LEU A 127 -14.53 -0.43 -6.10
N GLY A 128 -13.55 -1.08 -6.71
CA GLY A 128 -13.38 -2.54 -6.65
C GLY A 128 -13.12 -3.04 -5.23
N GLY A 129 -12.27 -2.35 -4.48
CA GLY A 129 -12.01 -2.65 -3.07
C GLY A 129 -13.26 -2.50 -2.20
N ILE A 130 -14.02 -1.39 -2.37
CA ILE A 130 -15.28 -1.13 -1.64
C ILE A 130 -16.32 -2.20 -1.98
N ALA A 131 -16.48 -2.55 -3.25
CA ALA A 131 -17.41 -3.59 -3.68
C ALA A 131 -17.09 -4.94 -3.04
N THR A 132 -15.82 -5.29 -2.91
CA THR A 132 -15.37 -6.52 -2.24
C THR A 132 -15.72 -6.51 -0.77
N ILE A 133 -15.43 -5.41 -0.04
CA ILE A 133 -15.78 -5.29 1.38
C ILE A 133 -17.29 -5.41 1.57
N ALA A 134 -18.08 -4.73 0.74
CA ALA A 134 -19.54 -4.78 0.80
C ALA A 134 -20.04 -6.21 0.58
N THR A 135 -19.50 -6.91 -0.40
CA THR A 135 -19.87 -8.30 -0.70
C THR A 135 -19.56 -9.24 0.47
N VAL A 136 -18.33 -9.17 1.00
CA VAL A 136 -17.90 -9.98 2.16
C VAL A 136 -18.77 -9.68 3.37
N TYR A 137 -19.05 -8.40 3.64
CA TYR A 137 -19.90 -8.00 4.77
C TYR A 137 -21.35 -8.53 4.63
N LEU A 138 -21.95 -8.40 3.45
CA LEU A 138 -23.30 -8.91 3.19
C LEU A 138 -23.38 -10.44 3.31
N MET A 139 -22.35 -11.15 2.85
CA MET A 139 -22.28 -12.61 3.00
C MET A 139 -22.10 -13.02 4.46
N ALA A 140 -21.24 -12.34 5.20
CA ALA A 140 -21.01 -12.62 6.61
C ALA A 140 -22.26 -12.33 7.48
N ARG A 141 -22.99 -11.25 7.17
CA ARG A 141 -24.22 -10.89 7.88
C ARG A 141 -25.32 -11.96 7.76
N LYS A 142 -25.42 -12.60 6.59
CA LYS A 142 -26.42 -13.62 6.33
C LYS A 142 -26.22 -14.91 7.13
N LYS A 143 -25.00 -15.20 7.56
CA LYS A 143 -24.61 -16.43 8.27
C LYS A 143 -24.87 -16.38 9.79
N ASN A 144 -25.05 -15.18 10.36
CA ASN A 144 -25.20 -15.00 11.81
C ASN A 144 -26.60 -15.34 12.36
N HIS A 145 -27.56 -15.71 11.50
CA HIS A 145 -28.91 -16.11 11.96
C HIS A 145 -29.02 -17.61 12.31
N GLY A 146 -28.01 -18.43 12.03
CA GLY A 146 -28.06 -19.89 12.22
C GLY A 146 -27.43 -20.45 13.49
N ILE A 147 -26.53 -19.71 14.16
CA ILE A 147 -25.70 -20.28 15.24
C ILE A 147 -26.33 -20.04 16.64
N ARG A 148 -27.27 -19.13 16.75
CA ARG A 148 -27.87 -18.75 18.05
C ARG A 148 -29.02 -19.65 18.52
N SER A 149 -29.46 -20.59 17.71
CA SER A 149 -30.61 -21.47 18.01
C SER A 149 -30.24 -22.82 18.58
N GLU A 150 -29.00 -23.27 18.52
CA GLU A 150 -28.60 -24.57 19.07
C GLU A 150 -28.19 -24.54 20.55
N GLU A 151 -27.65 -23.41 21.00
CA GLU A 151 -27.19 -23.28 22.40
C GLU A 151 -28.33 -23.23 23.44
N ARG A 152 -29.58 -23.03 22.98
CA ARG A 152 -30.79 -23.03 23.84
C ARG A 152 -31.46 -24.39 24.03
N ARG A 153 -30.97 -25.44 23.37
CA ARG A 153 -31.62 -26.77 23.47
C ARG A 153 -30.91 -27.76 24.39
N VAL A 154 -29.82 -27.39 25.05
CA VAL A 154 -29.03 -28.24 25.95
C VAL A 154 -29.01 -27.68 27.37
N GLY A 155 -30.09 -27.07 27.81
CA GLY A 155 -30.28 -26.65 29.20
C GLY A 155 -31.61 -27.18 29.75
#